data_e9fb4f6585781cf31006f792eb95af26
#
_entry.id   e9fb4f6585781cf31006f792eb95af26
#
_cell.length_a   1.000
_cell.length_b   1.000
_cell.length_c   1.000
_cell.angle_alpha   90.00
_cell.angle_beta   90.00
_cell.angle_gamma   90.00
#
_symmetry.space_group_name_H-M   'P 1'
#
loop_
_entity.id
_entity.type
_entity.pdbx_description
1 polymer ?
#
loop_
_entity_poly.entity_id
_entity_poly.type
_entity_poly.pdbx_seq_one_letter_code
_entity_poly.pdbx_strand_id
1 'polypeptide(L)'
;ILLIMIFCLLPFLFKRFKKQHNLIKIIVSALSFSLIVTGILVFNHNDRLAKDGQYIGIDISKWNNNVNLQLARQEIDFVIIRCGYTSLTDGTKTKVDPLFEQNIKQCQNLNIPYGVYYYSSATEAAQAKKEAEYVNHLLDGRVPELGVFIDLEDETFQGALTNDQLTIVATTFLDNIQNQNKKGIYANHHWWTTKLTDKKLDSYIKWKARYNDTPVLEEEYHILQYSETGQIRGINGNVDLNMTINKYW
;
A
#
# COMPACT_ATOMS: atom_id res chain seq x y z
N ILE A 1 -10.86 2.91 31.74
CA ILE A 1 -10.86 2.57 33.17
C ILE A 1 -9.62 3.19 33.84
N LEU A 2 -8.40 3.03 33.32
CA LEU A 2 -7.16 3.57 33.91
C LEU A 2 -7.15 5.12 33.98
N LEU A 3 -7.66 5.81 32.95
CA LEU A 3 -7.75 7.27 32.91
C LEU A 3 -8.72 7.83 33.98
N ILE A 4 -9.84 7.15 34.24
CA ILE A 4 -10.82 7.53 35.24
C ILE A 4 -10.24 7.38 36.65
N MET A 5 -9.46 6.32 36.91
CA MET A 5 -8.78 6.14 38.18
C MET A 5 -7.73 7.23 38.49
N ILE A 6 -6.97 7.68 37.47
CA ILE A 6 -6.02 8.79 37.63
C ILE A 6 -6.74 10.10 37.99
N PHE A 7 -7.88 10.39 37.39
CA PHE A 7 -8.67 11.60 37.69
C PHE A 7 -9.26 11.57 39.10
N CYS A 8 -9.67 10.41 39.63
CA CYS A 8 -10.21 10.26 40.97
C CYS A 8 -9.14 10.36 42.07
N LEU A 9 -7.88 10.05 41.78
CA LEU A 9 -6.78 10.12 42.75
C LEU A 9 -6.13 11.53 42.87
N LEU A 10 -6.23 12.33 41.82
CA LEU A 10 -5.68 13.69 41.78
C LEU A 10 -6.13 14.58 42.93
N PRO A 11 -7.42 14.67 43.35
CA PRO A 11 -7.85 15.49 44.45
C PRO A 11 -7.29 15.09 45.82
N PHE A 12 -7.03 13.78 46.00
CA PHE A 12 -6.44 13.25 47.26
C PHE A 12 -4.96 13.60 47.40
N LEU A 13 -4.23 13.55 46.31
CA LEU A 13 -2.84 13.98 46.26
C LEU A 13 -2.69 15.50 46.55
N PHE A 14 -3.61 16.30 46.05
CA PHE A 14 -3.58 17.75 46.27
C PHE A 14 -3.85 18.19 47.72
N LYS A 15 -4.62 17.43 48.51
CA LYS A 15 -4.91 17.76 49.92
C LYS A 15 -3.71 17.61 50.86
N ARG A 16 -2.77 16.75 50.56
CA ARG A 16 -1.63 16.39 51.42
C ARG A 16 -0.44 17.32 51.30
N PHE A 17 -0.39 18.16 50.27
CA PHE A 17 0.78 18.94 49.91
C PHE A 17 0.52 20.45 49.83
N LYS A 18 0.17 21.08 50.91
CA LYS A 18 -0.35 22.47 50.92
C LYS A 18 0.69 23.60 50.91
N LYS A 19 2.00 23.35 50.95
CA LYS A 19 3.02 24.42 51.09
C LYS A 19 4.20 24.46 50.09
N GLN A 20 4.42 23.44 49.25
CA GLN A 20 5.47 23.46 48.19
C GLN A 20 4.89 23.47 46.76
N HIS A 21 3.72 23.99 46.56
CA HIS A 21 2.74 23.34 45.65
C HIS A 21 2.42 24.07 44.36
N ASN A 22 2.83 25.29 44.13
CA ASN A 22 2.48 25.93 42.84
C ASN A 22 3.27 25.37 41.67
N LEU A 23 4.54 25.05 41.87
CA LEU A 23 5.39 24.50 40.80
C LEU A 23 4.99 23.08 40.47
N ILE A 24 4.76 22.23 41.48
CA ILE A 24 4.33 20.84 41.27
C ILE A 24 2.93 20.79 40.62
N LYS A 25 2.02 21.67 41.00
CA LYS A 25 0.70 21.78 40.38
C LYS A 25 0.79 22.15 38.91
N ILE A 26 1.66 23.08 38.55
CA ILE A 26 1.89 23.51 37.17
C ILE A 26 2.49 22.34 36.35
N ILE A 27 3.48 21.64 36.89
CA ILE A 27 4.11 20.48 36.21
C ILE A 27 3.09 19.34 36.01
N VAL A 28 2.33 18.98 37.03
CA VAL A 28 1.30 17.93 36.96
C VAL A 28 0.20 18.31 35.97
N SER A 29 -0.27 19.59 36.00
CA SER A 29 -1.25 20.07 35.02
C SER A 29 -0.68 20.05 33.58
N ALA A 30 0.56 20.45 33.38
CA ALA A 30 1.22 20.42 32.06
C ALA A 30 1.40 19.00 31.53
N LEU A 31 1.79 18.06 32.39
CA LEU A 31 1.92 16.64 32.04
C LEU A 31 0.55 16.00 31.75
N SER A 32 -0.48 16.32 32.55
CA SER A 32 -1.84 15.83 32.31
C SER A 32 -2.42 16.40 31.02
N PHE A 33 -2.20 17.68 30.74
CA PHE A 33 -2.61 18.32 29.48
C PHE A 33 -1.87 17.73 28.28
N SER A 34 -0.55 17.50 28.39
CA SER A 34 0.25 16.85 27.36
C SER A 34 -0.24 15.43 27.07
N LEU A 35 -0.53 14.62 28.09
CA LEU A 35 -1.09 13.26 27.94
C LEU A 35 -2.48 13.27 27.30
N ILE A 36 -3.34 14.24 27.65
CA ILE A 36 -4.67 14.39 27.05
C ILE A 36 -4.53 14.80 25.58
N VAL A 37 -3.68 15.79 25.28
CA VAL A 37 -3.43 16.24 23.89
C VAL A 37 -2.83 15.10 23.05
N THR A 38 -1.85 14.36 23.60
CA THR A 38 -1.27 13.21 22.91
C THR A 38 -2.31 12.10 22.71
N GLY A 39 -3.14 11.82 23.72
CA GLY A 39 -4.24 10.87 23.62
C GLY A 39 -5.29 11.26 22.58
N ILE A 40 -5.67 12.54 22.52
CA ILE A 40 -6.60 13.09 21.52
C ILE A 40 -5.97 13.05 20.12
N LEU A 41 -4.68 13.37 19.98
CA LEU A 41 -3.98 13.31 18.70
C LEU A 41 -3.87 11.86 18.19
N VAL A 42 -3.56 10.91 19.06
CA VAL A 42 -3.53 9.48 18.73
C VAL A 42 -4.93 8.98 18.38
N PHE A 43 -5.96 9.37 19.13
CA PHE A 43 -7.35 8.98 18.87
C PHE A 43 -7.87 9.57 17.56
N ASN A 44 -7.65 10.86 17.32
CA ASN A 44 -8.03 11.52 16.06
C ASN A 44 -7.24 11.00 14.85
N HIS A 45 -6.01 10.51 15.06
CA HIS A 45 -5.21 9.93 13.98
C HIS A 45 -5.74 8.56 13.58
N ASN A 46 -6.07 7.70 14.55
CA ASN A 46 -6.70 6.41 14.28
C ASN A 46 -8.11 6.56 13.67
N ASP A 47 -8.88 7.59 14.07
CA ASP A 47 -10.18 7.90 13.46
C ASP A 47 -10.08 8.46 12.04
N ARG A 48 -8.96 9.09 11.67
CA ARG A 48 -8.76 9.56 10.29
C ARG A 48 -8.57 8.42 9.29
N LEU A 49 -7.91 7.35 9.70
CA LEU A 49 -7.69 6.17 8.86
C LEU A 49 -8.94 5.27 8.80
N ALA A 50 -9.82 5.35 9.79
CA ALA A 50 -11.06 4.56 9.89
C ALA A 50 -12.32 5.33 9.44
N LYS A 51 -12.21 6.56 8.92
CA LYS A 51 -13.36 7.28 8.40
C LYS A 51 -13.87 6.59 7.13
N ASP A 52 -15.05 6.04 7.23
CA ASP A 52 -15.89 5.51 6.16
C ASP A 52 -15.49 4.15 5.56
N GLY A 53 -14.79 3.29 6.31
CA GLY A 53 -14.41 1.96 5.80
C GLY A 53 -13.38 2.00 4.67
N GLN A 54 -12.66 3.12 4.51
CA GLN A 54 -11.57 3.27 3.55
C GLN A 54 -10.24 2.91 4.18
N TYR A 55 -9.43 2.13 3.46
CA TYR A 55 -8.05 1.80 3.83
C TYR A 55 -7.12 2.51 2.87
N ILE A 56 -6.11 3.19 3.41
CA ILE A 56 -5.14 3.96 2.64
C ILE A 56 -3.83 3.19 2.55
N GLY A 57 -3.27 3.12 1.38
CA GLY A 57 -1.98 2.49 1.14
C GLY A 57 -1.09 3.31 0.23
N ILE A 58 0.11 2.83 0.08
CA ILE A 58 1.09 3.36 -0.88
C ILE A 58 1.60 2.23 -1.75
N ASP A 59 2.03 2.54 -2.96
CA ASP A 59 2.90 1.64 -3.68
C ASP A 59 4.29 2.24 -3.84
N ILE A 60 5.30 1.37 -3.73
CA ILE A 60 6.70 1.78 -3.63
C ILE A 60 7.63 0.89 -4.47
N SER A 61 8.69 1.51 -4.94
CA SER A 61 9.74 0.87 -5.71
C SER A 61 11.08 1.56 -5.46
N LYS A 62 12.12 1.19 -6.21
CA LYS A 62 13.42 1.88 -6.18
C LYS A 62 13.32 3.39 -6.42
N TRP A 63 12.26 3.86 -7.08
CA TRP A 63 12.10 5.27 -7.41
C TRP A 63 11.78 6.15 -6.17
N ASN A 64 11.24 5.55 -5.11
CA ASN A 64 10.99 6.23 -3.85
C ASN A 64 12.23 6.29 -2.94
N ASN A 65 13.38 5.75 -3.39
CA ASN A 65 14.60 5.62 -2.58
C ASN A 65 14.35 4.85 -1.27
N ASN A 66 15.17 5.08 -0.24
CA ASN A 66 14.97 4.45 1.04
C ASN A 66 13.79 5.06 1.78
N VAL A 67 12.72 4.29 1.93
CA VAL A 67 11.53 4.66 2.71
C VAL A 67 11.70 4.24 4.18
N ASN A 68 11.10 4.99 5.09
CA ASN A 68 11.00 4.65 6.50
C ASN A 68 9.56 4.29 6.84
N LEU A 69 9.20 3.00 6.71
CA LEU A 69 7.84 2.53 6.97
C LEU A 69 7.45 2.61 8.46
N GLN A 70 8.41 2.69 9.40
CA GLN A 70 8.11 2.93 10.81
C GLN A 70 7.44 4.30 11.04
N LEU A 71 7.79 5.30 10.24
CA LEU A 71 7.13 6.60 10.28
C LEU A 71 5.84 6.59 9.44
N ALA A 72 5.87 5.99 8.25
CA ALA A 72 4.75 5.95 7.33
C ALA A 72 3.53 5.20 7.88
N ARG A 73 3.73 4.13 8.67
CA ARG A 73 2.66 3.28 9.22
C ARG A 73 1.59 4.01 10.04
N GLN A 74 1.83 5.25 10.42
CA GLN A 74 0.85 6.07 11.11
C GLN A 74 -0.18 6.71 10.17
N GLU A 75 0.10 6.65 8.87
CA GLU A 75 -0.69 7.31 7.83
C GLU A 75 -1.21 6.32 6.77
N ILE A 76 -0.77 5.04 6.83
CA ILE A 76 -1.12 4.00 5.86
C ILE A 76 -1.55 2.71 6.54
N ASP A 77 -2.40 1.94 5.88
CA ASP A 77 -2.89 0.64 6.30
C ASP A 77 -2.19 -0.52 5.58
N PHE A 78 -1.68 -0.29 4.36
CA PHE A 78 -1.03 -1.31 3.54
C PHE A 78 0.03 -0.73 2.60
N VAL A 79 0.87 -1.60 2.05
CA VAL A 79 1.90 -1.25 1.07
C VAL A 79 1.87 -2.25 -0.10
N ILE A 80 1.99 -1.76 -1.33
CA ILE A 80 2.23 -2.61 -2.50
C ILE A 80 3.66 -2.36 -2.99
N ILE A 81 4.48 -3.42 -3.12
CA ILE A 81 5.92 -3.30 -3.32
C ILE A 81 6.29 -3.84 -4.70
N ARG A 82 7.02 -3.07 -5.52
CA ARG A 82 7.55 -3.63 -6.75
C ARG A 82 8.56 -4.72 -6.45
N CYS A 83 8.27 -5.94 -6.87
CA CYS A 83 9.23 -7.05 -6.72
C CYS A 83 10.28 -7.06 -7.83
N GLY A 84 9.89 -6.67 -9.04
CA GLY A 84 10.77 -6.67 -10.19
C GLY A 84 10.13 -6.02 -11.41
N TYR A 85 10.85 -6.05 -12.49
CA TYR A 85 10.42 -5.49 -13.76
C TYR A 85 11.16 -6.13 -14.94
N THR A 86 10.56 -6.09 -16.11
CA THR A 86 11.28 -6.41 -17.35
C THR A 86 11.96 -5.15 -17.87
N SER A 87 13.17 -5.32 -18.40
CA SER A 87 14.02 -4.21 -18.86
C SER A 87 13.33 -3.38 -19.93
N LEU A 88 13.25 -2.07 -19.69
CA LEU A 88 12.67 -1.10 -20.61
C LEU A 88 13.50 -0.85 -21.88
N THR A 89 14.73 -1.40 -21.94
CA THR A 89 15.61 -1.22 -23.10
C THR A 89 15.46 -2.33 -24.14
N ASP A 90 15.16 -3.54 -23.72
CA ASP A 90 15.06 -4.71 -24.60
C ASP A 90 13.77 -5.50 -24.44
N GLY A 91 12.95 -5.21 -23.43
CA GLY A 91 11.67 -5.87 -23.19
C GLY A 91 11.75 -7.35 -22.82
N THR A 92 12.93 -7.88 -22.53
CA THR A 92 13.13 -9.34 -22.36
C THR A 92 13.81 -9.77 -21.08
N LYS A 93 14.64 -8.91 -20.49
CA LYS A 93 15.43 -9.26 -19.29
C LYS A 93 14.69 -8.90 -18.00
N THR A 94 14.38 -9.92 -17.23
CA THR A 94 13.83 -9.75 -15.88
C THR A 94 14.87 -9.18 -14.92
N LYS A 95 14.47 -8.25 -14.08
CA LYS A 95 15.32 -7.61 -13.05
C LYS A 95 14.55 -7.50 -11.75
N VAL A 96 15.23 -7.78 -10.64
CA VAL A 96 14.69 -7.50 -9.31
C VAL A 96 14.69 -5.99 -9.04
N ASP A 97 13.69 -5.50 -8.31
CA ASP A 97 13.77 -4.16 -7.73
C ASP A 97 14.80 -4.16 -6.61
N PRO A 98 15.85 -3.29 -6.66
CA PRO A 98 16.94 -3.33 -5.68
C PRO A 98 16.51 -3.06 -4.24
N LEU A 99 15.32 -2.49 -4.00
CA LEU A 99 14.77 -2.23 -2.67
C LEU A 99 13.71 -3.25 -2.24
N PHE A 100 13.40 -4.25 -3.07
CA PHE A 100 12.34 -5.23 -2.81
C PHE A 100 12.50 -5.92 -1.45
N GLU A 101 13.65 -6.54 -1.20
CA GLU A 101 13.90 -7.26 0.05
C GLU A 101 13.91 -6.36 1.28
N GLN A 102 14.44 -5.16 1.15
CA GLN A 102 14.44 -4.18 2.23
C GLN A 102 13.00 -3.76 2.59
N ASN A 103 12.17 -3.50 1.59
CA ASN A 103 10.80 -3.05 1.79
C ASN A 103 9.92 -4.17 2.39
N ILE A 104 10.05 -5.41 1.91
CA ILE A 104 9.35 -6.56 2.51
C ILE A 104 9.74 -6.73 3.99
N LYS A 105 11.05 -6.69 4.31
CA LYS A 105 11.51 -6.82 5.69
C LYS A 105 10.93 -5.74 6.60
N GLN A 106 10.79 -4.50 6.12
CA GLN A 106 10.14 -3.46 6.89
C GLN A 106 8.67 -3.79 7.13
N CYS A 107 7.91 -4.19 6.10
CA CYS A 107 6.50 -4.56 6.25
C CYS A 107 6.33 -5.71 7.26
N GLN A 108 7.12 -6.78 7.13
CA GLN A 108 7.07 -7.94 8.03
C GLN A 108 7.40 -7.56 9.49
N ASN A 109 8.48 -6.79 9.72
CA ASN A 109 8.89 -6.38 11.06
C ASN A 109 7.87 -5.45 11.74
N LEU A 110 7.11 -4.70 10.96
CA LEU A 110 6.13 -3.72 11.44
C LEU A 110 4.70 -4.27 11.42
N ASN A 111 4.49 -5.50 10.95
CA ASN A 111 3.19 -6.11 10.70
C ASN A 111 2.28 -5.20 9.83
N ILE A 112 2.85 -4.61 8.78
CA ILE A 112 2.10 -3.89 7.77
C ILE A 112 1.71 -4.89 6.68
N PRO A 113 0.41 -5.08 6.39
CA PRO A 113 -0.03 -5.92 5.28
C PRO A 113 0.56 -5.42 3.96
N TYR A 114 1.06 -6.34 3.13
CA TYR A 114 1.66 -5.95 1.86
C TYR A 114 1.20 -6.81 0.69
N GLY A 115 1.25 -6.22 -0.49
CA GLY A 115 1.17 -6.87 -1.79
C GLY A 115 2.47 -6.70 -2.55
N VAL A 116 2.59 -7.40 -3.68
CA VAL A 116 3.71 -7.19 -4.59
C VAL A 116 3.23 -6.98 -6.02
N TYR A 117 3.94 -6.17 -6.80
CA TYR A 117 3.67 -6.02 -8.21
C TYR A 117 4.94 -6.20 -9.06
N TYR A 118 4.73 -6.63 -10.29
CA TYR A 118 5.77 -6.80 -11.30
C TYR A 118 5.44 -5.93 -12.51
N TYR A 119 6.34 -5.01 -12.87
CA TYR A 119 6.22 -4.19 -14.08
C TYR A 119 6.55 -5.04 -15.30
N SER A 120 5.52 -5.37 -16.06
CA SER A 120 5.61 -6.29 -17.21
C SER A 120 5.83 -5.53 -18.51
N SER A 121 6.72 -6.03 -19.35
CA SER A 121 6.83 -5.63 -20.76
C SER A 121 6.52 -6.81 -21.71
N ALA A 122 5.86 -7.86 -21.18
CA ALA A 122 5.53 -9.05 -21.96
C ALA A 122 4.54 -8.71 -23.10
N THR A 123 4.85 -9.21 -24.28
CA THR A 123 4.00 -9.05 -25.47
C THR A 123 3.35 -10.37 -25.92
N GLU A 124 3.73 -11.49 -25.30
CA GLU A 124 3.23 -12.82 -25.58
C GLU A 124 3.21 -13.72 -24.35
N ALA A 125 2.46 -14.81 -24.41
CA ALA A 125 2.30 -15.76 -23.31
C ALA A 125 3.65 -16.34 -22.80
N ALA A 126 4.59 -16.62 -23.67
CA ALA A 126 5.89 -17.19 -23.28
C ALA A 126 6.70 -16.22 -22.42
N GLN A 127 6.65 -14.92 -22.70
CA GLN A 127 7.29 -13.88 -21.89
C GLN A 127 6.57 -13.71 -20.56
N ALA A 128 5.24 -13.59 -20.58
CA ALA A 128 4.43 -13.48 -19.36
C ALA A 128 4.65 -14.65 -18.39
N LYS A 129 4.78 -15.87 -18.91
CA LYS A 129 5.13 -17.04 -18.12
C LYS A 129 6.51 -16.92 -17.46
N LYS A 130 7.54 -16.49 -18.21
CA LYS A 130 8.89 -16.27 -17.65
C LYS A 130 8.90 -15.20 -16.56
N GLU A 131 8.12 -14.12 -16.72
CA GLU A 131 7.98 -13.09 -15.71
C GLU A 131 7.32 -13.65 -14.44
N ALA A 132 6.26 -14.47 -14.58
CA ALA A 132 5.61 -15.13 -13.45
C ALA A 132 6.55 -16.12 -12.72
N GLU A 133 7.32 -16.92 -13.47
CA GLU A 133 8.34 -17.81 -12.90
C GLU A 133 9.40 -17.02 -12.13
N TYR A 134 9.81 -15.87 -12.65
CA TYR A 134 10.74 -14.98 -11.96
C TYR A 134 10.14 -14.39 -10.68
N VAL A 135 8.87 -13.97 -10.69
CA VAL A 135 8.18 -13.51 -9.50
C VAL A 135 8.07 -14.62 -8.45
N ASN A 136 7.74 -15.84 -8.84
CA ASN A 136 7.72 -17.00 -7.94
C ASN A 136 9.09 -17.22 -7.27
N HIS A 137 10.17 -17.09 -8.04
CA HIS A 137 11.54 -17.16 -7.50
C HIS A 137 11.82 -16.03 -6.50
N LEU A 138 11.43 -14.78 -6.83
CA LEU A 138 11.62 -13.63 -5.93
C LEU A 138 10.80 -13.76 -4.64
N LEU A 139 9.60 -14.33 -4.71
CA LEU A 139 8.75 -14.54 -3.54
C LEU A 139 9.32 -15.61 -2.60
N ASP A 140 10.01 -16.63 -3.13
CA ASP A 140 10.62 -17.70 -2.33
C ASP A 140 9.66 -18.28 -1.27
N GLY A 141 8.44 -18.64 -1.70
CA GLY A 141 7.39 -19.19 -0.85
C GLY A 141 6.63 -18.15 0.01
N ARG A 142 6.99 -16.88 -0.02
CA ARG A 142 6.24 -15.82 0.67
C ARG A 142 4.85 -15.64 0.07
N VAL A 143 3.87 -15.38 0.93
CA VAL A 143 2.46 -15.17 0.55
C VAL A 143 2.05 -13.76 0.96
N PRO A 144 2.18 -12.75 0.07
CA PRO A 144 1.72 -11.40 0.35
C PRO A 144 0.21 -11.36 0.66
N GLU A 145 -0.20 -10.66 1.71
CA GLU A 145 -1.59 -10.63 2.17
C GLU A 145 -2.52 -9.97 1.16
N LEU A 146 -2.05 -8.94 0.45
CA LEU A 146 -2.81 -8.26 -0.60
C LEU A 146 -2.71 -8.97 -1.96
N GLY A 147 -1.78 -9.92 -2.11
CA GLY A 147 -1.63 -10.69 -3.34
C GLY A 147 -0.50 -10.22 -4.25
N VAL A 148 -0.52 -10.76 -5.48
CA VAL A 148 0.47 -10.51 -6.53
C VAL A 148 -0.22 -9.87 -7.72
N PHE A 149 0.35 -8.77 -8.22
CA PHE A 149 -0.18 -8.01 -9.33
C PHE A 149 0.76 -8.01 -10.52
N ILE A 150 0.21 -8.19 -11.73
CA ILE A 150 0.87 -7.78 -12.95
C ILE A 150 0.55 -6.31 -13.22
N ASP A 151 1.56 -5.53 -13.53
CA ASP A 151 1.44 -4.12 -13.89
C ASP A 151 1.55 -3.99 -15.41
N LEU A 152 0.46 -3.57 -16.04
CA LEU A 152 0.27 -3.44 -17.48
C LEU A 152 0.06 -1.98 -17.85
N GLU A 153 1.12 -1.31 -18.26
CA GLU A 153 1.08 0.10 -18.67
C GLU A 153 2.20 0.48 -19.65
N ASP A 154 2.99 -0.50 -20.11
CA ASP A 154 4.13 -0.23 -20.97
C ASP A 154 3.68 0.07 -22.41
N GLU A 155 3.46 1.36 -22.70
CA GLU A 155 3.06 1.80 -24.05
C GLU A 155 4.10 1.45 -25.13
N THR A 156 5.38 1.34 -24.77
CA THR A 156 6.45 1.05 -25.74
C THR A 156 6.34 -0.37 -26.30
N PHE A 157 6.11 -1.35 -25.42
CA PHE A 157 6.05 -2.76 -25.82
C PHE A 157 4.62 -3.26 -25.99
N GLN A 158 3.69 -2.78 -25.15
CA GLN A 158 2.33 -3.32 -25.07
C GLN A 158 1.27 -2.42 -25.71
N GLY A 159 1.62 -1.16 -26.00
CA GLY A 159 0.66 -0.17 -26.53
C GLY A 159 -0.04 -0.58 -27.82
N ALA A 160 0.65 -1.32 -28.70
CA ALA A 160 0.10 -1.82 -29.95
C ALA A 160 -0.63 -3.19 -29.86
N LEU A 161 -0.62 -3.84 -28.69
CA LEU A 161 -1.28 -5.13 -28.51
C LEU A 161 -2.81 -4.97 -28.56
N THR A 162 -3.46 -5.98 -29.14
CA THR A 162 -4.93 -6.10 -29.08
C THR A 162 -5.40 -6.48 -27.69
N ASN A 163 -6.71 -6.29 -27.42
CA ASN A 163 -7.34 -6.69 -26.17
C ASN A 163 -7.12 -8.18 -25.88
N ASP A 164 -7.25 -9.04 -26.90
CA ASP A 164 -7.04 -10.49 -26.74
C ASP A 164 -5.58 -10.80 -26.37
N GLN A 165 -4.62 -10.14 -26.98
CA GLN A 165 -3.20 -10.35 -26.68
C GLN A 165 -2.87 -9.91 -25.25
N LEU A 166 -3.36 -8.75 -24.79
CA LEU A 166 -3.19 -8.29 -23.40
C LEU A 166 -3.89 -9.21 -22.41
N THR A 167 -5.10 -9.70 -22.74
CA THR A 167 -5.80 -10.69 -21.91
C THR A 167 -4.98 -11.97 -21.76
N ILE A 168 -4.38 -12.47 -22.86
CA ILE A 168 -3.49 -13.65 -22.84
C ILE A 168 -2.25 -13.39 -21.97
N VAL A 169 -1.63 -12.23 -22.10
CA VAL A 169 -0.46 -11.84 -21.27
C VAL A 169 -0.86 -11.84 -19.80
N ALA A 170 -1.92 -11.12 -19.43
CA ALA A 170 -2.39 -11.00 -18.06
C ALA A 170 -2.74 -12.36 -17.45
N THR A 171 -3.58 -13.14 -18.11
CA THR A 171 -4.02 -14.44 -17.60
C THR A 171 -2.87 -15.43 -17.53
N THR A 172 -1.99 -15.47 -18.54
CA THR A 172 -0.80 -16.37 -18.49
C THR A 172 0.11 -16.03 -17.31
N PHE A 173 0.39 -14.75 -17.05
CA PHE A 173 1.18 -14.36 -15.88
C PHE A 173 0.50 -14.82 -14.60
N LEU A 174 -0.77 -14.45 -14.39
CA LEU A 174 -1.48 -14.70 -13.15
C LEU A 174 -1.73 -16.20 -12.90
N ASP A 175 -2.01 -16.98 -13.93
CA ASP A 175 -2.20 -18.43 -13.82
C ASP A 175 -0.91 -19.19 -13.45
N ASN A 176 0.25 -18.64 -13.80
CA ASN A 176 1.56 -19.21 -13.47
C ASN A 176 2.13 -18.69 -12.12
N ILE A 177 1.50 -17.75 -11.45
CA ILE A 177 1.84 -17.38 -10.06
C ILE A 177 1.40 -18.51 -9.12
N GLN A 178 2.35 -18.99 -8.31
CA GLN A 178 2.17 -20.15 -7.42
C GLN A 178 1.83 -19.71 -5.99
N ASN A 179 1.13 -20.59 -5.27
CA ASN A 179 0.84 -20.44 -3.83
C ASN A 179 0.13 -19.13 -3.44
N GLN A 180 -0.56 -18.47 -4.39
CA GLN A 180 -1.27 -17.22 -4.18
C GLN A 180 -2.75 -17.36 -4.54
N ASN A 181 -3.62 -17.04 -3.58
CA ASN A 181 -5.06 -17.00 -3.80
C ASN A 181 -5.55 -15.63 -4.31
N LYS A 182 -4.75 -14.59 -4.08
CA LYS A 182 -5.04 -13.22 -4.49
C LYS A 182 -4.10 -12.81 -5.60
N LYS A 183 -4.68 -12.59 -6.76
CA LYS A 183 -3.95 -12.24 -7.98
C LYS A 183 -4.68 -11.10 -8.66
N GLY A 184 -3.95 -10.12 -9.17
CA GLY A 184 -4.59 -8.94 -9.71
C GLY A 184 -3.81 -8.29 -10.85
N ILE A 185 -4.43 -7.28 -11.42
CA ILE A 185 -3.93 -6.50 -12.54
C ILE A 185 -3.96 -5.04 -12.14
N TYR A 186 -2.81 -4.36 -12.28
CA TYR A 186 -2.73 -2.91 -12.29
C TYR A 186 -2.72 -2.38 -13.71
N ALA A 187 -3.50 -1.35 -13.95
CA ALA A 187 -3.44 -0.54 -15.15
C ALA A 187 -4.06 0.83 -14.89
N ASN A 188 -3.75 1.80 -15.75
CA ASN A 188 -4.42 3.10 -15.72
C ASN A 188 -5.87 3.01 -16.22
N HIS A 189 -6.67 4.05 -15.94
CA HIS A 189 -8.08 4.13 -16.32
C HIS A 189 -8.30 3.92 -17.82
N HIS A 190 -7.45 4.49 -18.66
CA HIS A 190 -7.57 4.35 -20.12
C HIS A 190 -7.46 2.89 -20.55
N TRP A 191 -6.48 2.16 -20.04
CA TRP A 191 -6.30 0.75 -20.40
C TRP A 191 -7.45 -0.13 -19.87
N TRP A 192 -7.93 0.13 -18.65
CA TRP A 192 -9.11 -0.58 -18.13
C TRP A 192 -10.37 -0.39 -18.97
N THR A 193 -10.56 0.79 -19.58
CA THR A 193 -11.76 1.10 -20.37
C THR A 193 -11.63 0.77 -21.85
N THR A 194 -10.42 0.58 -22.37
CA THR A 194 -10.20 0.39 -23.82
C THR A 194 -9.48 -0.91 -24.19
N LYS A 195 -8.62 -1.43 -23.32
CA LYS A 195 -7.73 -2.57 -23.63
C LYS A 195 -7.99 -3.81 -22.77
N LEU A 196 -8.30 -3.65 -21.49
CA LEU A 196 -8.48 -4.76 -20.54
C LEU A 196 -9.98 -5.02 -20.31
N THR A 197 -10.73 -5.18 -21.40
CA THR A 197 -12.20 -5.27 -21.39
C THR A 197 -12.75 -6.70 -21.45
N ASP A 198 -11.89 -7.72 -21.55
CA ASP A 198 -12.34 -9.12 -21.58
C ASP A 198 -12.86 -9.54 -20.19
N LYS A 199 -14.05 -10.13 -20.16
CA LYS A 199 -14.69 -10.65 -18.94
C LYS A 199 -13.88 -11.71 -18.21
N LYS A 200 -12.94 -12.38 -18.87
CA LYS A 200 -12.00 -13.30 -18.21
C LYS A 200 -11.17 -12.61 -17.12
N LEU A 201 -10.98 -11.30 -17.22
CA LEU A 201 -10.24 -10.51 -16.26
C LEU A 201 -11.08 -10.17 -15.01
N ASP A 202 -12.39 -10.39 -15.01
CA ASP A 202 -13.28 -10.07 -13.88
C ASP A 202 -13.04 -10.96 -12.65
N SER A 203 -12.38 -12.11 -12.83
CA SER A 203 -12.03 -13.02 -11.73
C SER A 203 -10.79 -12.56 -10.93
N TYR A 204 -10.06 -11.56 -11.39
CA TYR A 204 -8.86 -11.06 -10.75
C TYR A 204 -9.13 -9.75 -10.00
N ILE A 205 -8.27 -9.44 -9.05
CA ILE A 205 -8.31 -8.16 -8.33
C ILE A 205 -7.94 -7.05 -9.32
N LYS A 206 -8.80 -6.03 -9.42
CA LYS A 206 -8.60 -4.89 -10.30
C LYS A 206 -8.03 -3.72 -9.51
N TRP A 207 -6.82 -3.31 -9.84
CA TRP A 207 -6.15 -2.13 -9.30
C TRP A 207 -6.07 -1.08 -10.40
N LYS A 208 -6.83 0.00 -10.25
CA LYS A 208 -6.94 1.08 -11.24
C LYS A 208 -6.19 2.33 -10.81
N ALA A 209 -5.41 2.91 -11.71
CA ALA A 209 -4.89 4.26 -11.52
C ALA A 209 -5.79 5.29 -12.22
N ARG A 210 -6.24 6.28 -11.45
CA ARG A 210 -6.99 7.43 -11.95
C ARG A 210 -6.83 8.62 -11.00
N TYR A 211 -6.19 9.66 -11.48
CA TYR A 211 -5.89 10.86 -10.70
C TYR A 211 -6.95 11.92 -10.96
N ASN A 212 -7.89 12.07 -10.04
CA ASN A 212 -8.99 13.02 -10.07
C ASN A 212 -9.00 13.87 -8.80
N ASP A 213 -9.58 15.08 -8.87
CA ASP A 213 -9.74 15.96 -7.71
C ASP A 213 -10.55 15.34 -6.57
N THR A 214 -11.48 14.45 -6.91
CA THR A 214 -12.27 13.69 -5.93
C THR A 214 -12.14 12.20 -6.23
N PRO A 215 -11.31 11.46 -5.49
CA PRO A 215 -11.13 10.03 -5.68
C PRO A 215 -12.43 9.28 -5.34
N VAL A 216 -12.91 8.46 -6.29
CA VAL A 216 -14.05 7.56 -6.08
C VAL A 216 -13.67 6.18 -6.55
N LEU A 217 -13.68 5.21 -5.63
CA LEU A 217 -13.52 3.80 -5.97
C LEU A 217 -14.86 3.27 -6.47
N GLU A 218 -14.94 2.97 -7.76
CA GLU A 218 -16.09 2.36 -8.40
C GLU A 218 -16.19 0.87 -7.98
N GLU A 219 -17.40 0.33 -7.83
CA GLU A 219 -17.64 -1.04 -7.30
C GLU A 219 -16.90 -2.16 -8.05
N GLU A 220 -16.63 -1.98 -9.33
CA GLU A 220 -15.92 -2.96 -10.17
C GLU A 220 -14.42 -3.02 -9.91
N TYR A 221 -13.84 -2.06 -9.16
CA TYR A 221 -12.43 -2.00 -8.83
C TYR A 221 -12.20 -2.25 -7.34
N HIS A 222 -11.12 -2.94 -7.02
CA HIS A 222 -10.78 -3.32 -5.66
C HIS A 222 -9.83 -2.31 -5.01
N ILE A 223 -8.92 -1.74 -5.82
CA ILE A 223 -7.93 -0.75 -5.39
C ILE A 223 -7.95 0.40 -6.38
N LEU A 224 -7.92 1.63 -5.88
CA LEU A 224 -7.74 2.85 -6.65
C LEU A 224 -6.40 3.50 -6.27
N GLN A 225 -5.48 3.63 -7.21
CA GLN A 225 -4.36 4.55 -7.11
C GLN A 225 -4.87 5.93 -7.53
N TYR A 226 -4.97 6.84 -6.56
CA TYR A 226 -5.66 8.11 -6.77
C TYR A 226 -4.74 9.33 -6.83
N SER A 227 -3.45 9.16 -6.55
CA SER A 227 -2.46 10.23 -6.62
C SER A 227 -1.07 9.66 -6.86
N GLU A 228 -0.27 10.35 -7.68
CA GLU A 228 1.17 10.12 -7.88
C GLU A 228 2.04 11.17 -7.17
N THR A 229 1.43 12.08 -6.41
CA THR A 229 2.10 13.21 -5.75
C THR A 229 1.86 13.24 -4.25
N GLY A 230 1.53 12.09 -3.66
CA GLY A 230 1.29 11.95 -2.23
C GLY A 230 2.51 12.31 -1.39
N GLN A 231 2.24 12.80 -0.17
CA GLN A 231 3.28 13.12 0.82
C GLN A 231 3.00 12.34 2.09
N ILE A 232 3.89 11.41 2.43
CA ILE A 232 3.79 10.53 3.60
C ILE A 232 5.05 10.67 4.44
N ARG A 233 4.91 10.76 5.76
CA ARG A 233 6.08 10.84 6.65
C ARG A 233 6.98 9.63 6.49
N GLY A 234 8.28 9.87 6.40
CA GLY A 234 9.27 8.81 6.22
C GLY A 234 9.57 8.48 4.76
N ILE A 235 8.94 9.18 3.81
CA ILE A 235 9.22 9.08 2.39
C ILE A 235 9.66 10.45 1.87
N ASN A 236 10.81 10.48 1.22
CA ASN A 236 11.35 11.71 0.63
C ASN A 236 10.84 11.87 -0.80
N GLY A 237 10.12 12.95 -1.07
CA GLY A 237 9.50 13.20 -2.37
C GLY A 237 8.10 12.61 -2.48
N ASN A 238 7.63 12.49 -3.71
CA ASN A 238 6.29 11.99 -4.01
C ASN A 238 6.21 10.46 -3.84
N VAL A 239 5.03 9.99 -3.48
CA VAL A 239 4.68 8.57 -3.42
C VAL A 239 3.25 8.38 -3.92
N ASP A 240 3.02 7.25 -4.58
CA ASP A 240 1.69 6.89 -5.08
C ASP A 240 0.77 6.50 -3.93
N LEU A 241 -0.42 7.13 -3.90
CA LEU A 241 -1.43 6.88 -2.88
C LEU A 241 -2.53 5.99 -3.42
N ASN A 242 -2.87 4.99 -2.64
CA ASN A 242 -3.88 4.00 -2.95
C ASN A 242 -4.99 3.98 -1.90
N MET A 243 -6.19 3.56 -2.32
CA MET A 243 -7.30 3.33 -1.42
C MET A 243 -8.08 2.08 -1.79
N THR A 244 -8.69 1.46 -0.78
CA THR A 244 -9.72 0.44 -0.94
C THR A 244 -10.81 0.63 0.12
N ILE A 245 -12.06 0.31 -0.21
CA ILE A 245 -13.20 0.43 0.72
C ILE A 245 -13.48 -0.87 1.48
N ASN A 246 -12.92 -1.99 1.03
CA ASN A 246 -13.10 -3.29 1.66
C ASN A 246 -11.73 -3.87 2.01
N LYS A 247 -11.60 -4.30 3.25
CA LYS A 247 -10.44 -5.07 3.66
C LYS A 247 -10.55 -6.48 3.08
N TYR A 248 -9.79 -6.75 2.04
CA TYR A 248 -9.80 -8.06 1.37
C TYR A 248 -8.54 -8.92 1.68
N TRP A 249 -7.66 -8.43 2.58
CA TRP A 249 -6.47 -9.14 3.06
C TRP A 249 -6.63 -9.69 4.48
#